data_5eb395a1235fd634e776eb6166702411
#
_entry.id   5eb395a1235fd634e776eb6166702411
#
_cell.length_a   1.000
_cell.length_b   1.000
_cell.length_c   1.000
_cell.angle_alpha   90.00
_cell.angle_beta   90.00
_cell.angle_gamma   90.00
#
_symmetry.space_group_name_H-M   'P 1'
#
loop_
_entity.id
_entity.type
_entity.pdbx_description
1 polymer ?
#
loop_
_entity_poly.entity_id
_entity_poly.type
_entity_poly.pdbx_seq_one_letter_code
_entity_poly.pdbx_strand_id
1 'polypeptide(L)'
;MDMSNVSLFEHLKTTAAFVDCLYLYYQDKKDAFEWSDGRLNLHEGAKPVILLGGDVSGIQKFIYNISSRKAAVSLKGRSFYLQLLIDSVIQRIITHPDIDCTIGQVVYSSGGKFYMLLPNTEKVRNAIKELNATFEKELWDEHYGQLLLNMDYVPFAFDHRSKRIIFEGSEQGSCIGDLWKMVADKLTSCKNHRFKSLLVNNFDNMFEPQEIALNDNVCAVTGIEGKCVPIEPSNEDDKTFVLESVREQAVLGNALKGMDFLLTYKEGDKS
;
A
#
# COMPACT_ATOMS: atom_id res chain seq x y z
N MET A 1 2.12 -26.36 19.87
CA MET A 1 3.49 -26.17 20.32
C MET A 1 4.18 -25.33 19.26
N ASP A 2 4.56 -24.09 19.58
CA ASP A 2 5.17 -23.21 18.60
C ASP A 2 6.58 -23.72 18.28
N MET A 3 6.98 -23.57 17.04
CA MET A 3 8.33 -23.93 16.63
C MET A 3 9.32 -22.95 17.27
N SER A 4 10.40 -23.44 17.81
CA SER A 4 11.42 -22.65 18.54
C SER A 4 12.13 -21.59 17.69
N ASN A 5 11.83 -21.52 16.39
CA ASN A 5 12.39 -20.56 15.42
C ASN A 5 11.50 -19.33 15.17
N VAL A 6 10.34 -19.24 15.80
CA VAL A 6 9.46 -18.05 15.73
C VAL A 6 9.78 -17.15 16.91
N SER A 7 10.02 -15.85 16.64
CA SER A 7 10.29 -14.90 17.72
C SER A 7 9.04 -14.69 18.56
N LEU A 8 9.21 -14.53 19.88
CA LEU A 8 8.11 -14.24 20.80
C LEU A 8 7.37 -12.96 20.39
N PHE A 9 8.08 -11.96 19.90
CA PHE A 9 7.50 -10.71 19.42
C PHE A 9 6.54 -10.95 18.24
N GLU A 10 6.96 -11.69 17.21
CA GLU A 10 6.11 -11.98 16.05
C GLU A 10 4.91 -12.83 16.42
N HIS A 11 5.09 -13.79 17.32
CA HIS A 11 3.99 -14.60 17.84
C HIS A 11 2.94 -13.72 18.56
N LEU A 12 3.37 -12.88 19.49
CA LEU A 12 2.48 -12.01 20.25
C LEU A 12 1.79 -10.97 19.35
N LYS A 13 2.53 -10.35 18.44
CA LYS A 13 2.01 -9.37 17.48
C LYS A 13 0.92 -9.99 16.61
N THR A 14 1.20 -11.15 16.00
CA THR A 14 0.23 -11.84 15.13
C THR A 14 -0.99 -12.30 15.92
N THR A 15 -0.80 -12.82 17.14
CA THR A 15 -1.90 -13.23 18.03
C THR A 15 -2.79 -12.02 18.36
N ALA A 16 -2.20 -10.89 18.74
CA ALA A 16 -2.93 -9.67 19.03
C ALA A 16 -3.74 -9.18 17.82
N ALA A 17 -3.13 -9.17 16.63
CA ALA A 17 -3.81 -8.80 15.38
C ALA A 17 -5.03 -9.68 15.09
N PHE A 18 -4.92 -11.01 15.29
CA PHE A 18 -6.05 -11.91 15.13
C PHE A 18 -7.15 -11.67 16.16
N VAL A 19 -6.79 -11.50 17.43
CA VAL A 19 -7.76 -11.24 18.51
C VAL A 19 -8.53 -9.95 18.26
N ASP A 20 -7.84 -8.90 17.83
CA ASP A 20 -8.44 -7.62 17.49
C ASP A 20 -9.43 -7.75 16.32
N CYS A 21 -9.02 -8.40 15.23
CA CYS A 21 -9.91 -8.68 14.09
C CYS A 21 -11.16 -9.49 14.51
N LEU A 22 -11.00 -10.52 15.33
CA LEU A 22 -12.12 -11.34 15.83
C LEU A 22 -13.04 -10.53 16.72
N TYR A 23 -12.50 -9.69 17.60
CA TYR A 23 -13.28 -8.84 18.49
C TYR A 23 -14.12 -7.83 17.72
N LEU A 24 -13.52 -7.12 16.76
CA LEU A 24 -14.22 -6.15 15.92
C LEU A 24 -15.27 -6.81 15.02
N TYR A 25 -14.97 -7.98 14.48
CA TYR A 25 -15.93 -8.76 13.72
C TYR A 25 -17.10 -9.23 14.60
N TYR A 26 -16.84 -9.68 15.85
CA TYR A 26 -17.87 -10.05 16.79
C TYR A 26 -18.78 -8.86 17.18
N GLN A 27 -18.21 -7.66 17.34
CA GLN A 27 -19.01 -6.46 17.63
C GLN A 27 -19.98 -6.13 16.49
N ASP A 28 -19.57 -6.35 15.23
CA ASP A 28 -20.38 -6.09 14.04
C ASP A 28 -21.40 -7.22 13.75
N LYS A 29 -21.02 -8.47 14.02
CA LYS A 29 -21.78 -9.68 13.66
C LYS A 29 -21.86 -10.69 14.80
N LYS A 30 -22.58 -10.34 15.85
CA LYS A 30 -22.77 -11.22 17.02
C LYS A 30 -23.48 -12.54 16.67
N ASP A 31 -24.34 -12.51 15.68
CA ASP A 31 -25.07 -13.65 15.14
C ASP A 31 -24.19 -14.66 14.38
N ALA A 32 -22.98 -14.27 14.02
CA ALA A 32 -22.00 -15.19 13.45
C ALA A 32 -21.31 -16.09 14.49
N PHE A 33 -21.66 -15.94 15.77
CA PHE A 33 -21.05 -16.68 16.86
C PHE A 33 -22.10 -17.33 17.75
N GLU A 34 -21.75 -18.48 18.29
CA GLU A 34 -22.55 -19.22 19.23
C GLU A 34 -21.74 -19.52 20.50
N TRP A 35 -22.38 -19.32 21.65
CA TRP A 35 -21.79 -19.70 22.93
C TRP A 35 -22.19 -21.13 23.28
N SER A 36 -21.26 -22.09 23.18
CA SER A 36 -21.45 -23.49 23.57
C SER A 36 -20.23 -24.05 24.27
N ASP A 37 -20.45 -24.97 25.22
CA ASP A 37 -19.39 -25.64 26.00
C ASP A 37 -18.42 -24.68 26.71
N GLY A 38 -18.92 -23.51 27.16
CA GLY A 38 -18.10 -22.49 27.82
C GLY A 38 -17.13 -21.78 26.88
N ARG A 39 -17.39 -21.81 25.58
CA ARG A 39 -16.57 -21.18 24.53
C ARG A 39 -17.44 -20.44 23.53
N LEU A 40 -16.87 -19.39 22.98
CA LEU A 40 -17.44 -18.68 21.84
C LEU A 40 -16.97 -19.38 20.55
N ASN A 41 -17.90 -19.96 19.81
CA ASN A 41 -17.63 -20.67 18.58
C ASN A 41 -18.10 -19.84 17.38
N LEU A 42 -17.30 -19.81 16.33
CA LEU A 42 -17.66 -19.17 15.07
C LEU A 42 -18.54 -20.13 14.24
N HIS A 43 -19.64 -19.63 13.68
CA HIS A 43 -20.49 -20.41 12.79
C HIS A 43 -19.75 -20.86 11.55
N GLU A 44 -20.10 -22.05 11.06
CA GLU A 44 -19.55 -22.59 9.84
C GLU A 44 -19.77 -21.63 8.65
N GLY A 45 -18.73 -21.42 7.86
CA GLY A 45 -18.76 -20.53 6.70
C GLY A 45 -18.46 -19.06 7.00
N ALA A 46 -18.51 -18.63 8.28
CA ALA A 46 -18.12 -17.27 8.64
C ALA A 46 -16.58 -17.07 8.48
N LYS A 47 -16.19 -15.95 7.89
CA LYS A 47 -14.80 -15.58 7.65
C LYS A 47 -14.50 -14.22 8.30
N PRO A 48 -14.07 -14.21 9.56
CA PRO A 48 -13.99 -12.99 10.38
C PRO A 48 -12.80 -12.10 10.04
N VAL A 49 -11.81 -12.61 9.35
CA VAL A 49 -10.57 -11.90 9.05
C VAL A 49 -10.37 -11.80 7.55
N ILE A 50 -9.80 -10.70 7.09
CA ILE A 50 -9.29 -10.55 5.74
C ILE A 50 -7.77 -10.44 5.77
N LEU A 51 -7.10 -11.09 4.82
CA LEU A 51 -5.72 -10.81 4.47
C LEU A 51 -5.76 -9.79 3.33
N LEU A 52 -5.45 -8.53 3.65
CA LEU A 52 -5.28 -7.47 2.68
C LEU A 52 -3.84 -7.51 2.15
N GLY A 53 -3.69 -7.48 0.85
CA GLY A 53 -2.40 -7.25 0.18
C GLY A 53 -2.38 -5.93 -0.56
N GLY A 54 -1.22 -5.28 -0.58
CA GLY A 54 -0.92 -4.13 -1.41
C GLY A 54 0.38 -4.34 -2.18
N ASP A 55 0.42 -3.89 -3.44
CA ASP A 55 1.59 -4.03 -4.32
C ASP A 55 1.71 -2.81 -5.24
N VAL A 56 2.80 -2.06 -5.10
CA VAL A 56 3.12 -0.94 -5.99
C VAL A 56 3.76 -1.46 -7.27
N SER A 57 3.11 -1.18 -8.38
CA SER A 57 3.58 -1.49 -9.73
C SER A 57 4.33 -0.30 -10.35
N GLY A 58 5.29 -0.58 -11.23
CA GLY A 58 6.07 0.45 -11.92
C GLY A 58 7.39 0.83 -11.22
N ILE A 59 7.68 0.26 -10.06
CA ILE A 59 8.85 0.59 -9.22
C ILE A 59 10.16 0.58 -9.99
N GLN A 60 10.43 -0.46 -10.77
CA GLN A 60 11.70 -0.56 -11.51
C GLN A 60 11.85 0.58 -12.53
N LYS A 61 10.79 0.81 -13.34
CA LYS A 61 10.79 1.90 -14.30
C LYS A 61 10.95 3.25 -13.59
N PHE A 62 10.24 3.46 -12.48
CA PHE A 62 10.32 4.68 -11.68
C PHE A 62 11.73 4.91 -11.12
N ILE A 63 12.37 3.87 -10.54
CA ILE A 63 13.70 4.00 -9.95
C ILE A 63 14.78 4.21 -11.03
N TYR A 64 14.74 3.43 -12.11
CA TYR A 64 15.84 3.39 -13.09
C TYR A 64 15.66 4.36 -14.28
N ASN A 65 14.51 5.02 -14.42
CA ASN A 65 14.34 6.08 -15.41
C ASN A 65 15.01 7.37 -14.93
N ILE A 66 16.34 7.38 -14.96
CA ILE A 66 17.17 8.48 -14.47
C ILE A 66 18.25 8.77 -15.53
N SER A 67 18.42 10.05 -15.87
CA SER A 67 19.55 10.49 -16.68
C SER A 67 20.87 10.26 -15.93
N SER A 68 21.96 10.07 -16.66
CA SER A 68 23.29 9.74 -16.11
C SER A 68 23.85 10.75 -15.11
N ARG A 69 23.38 12.00 -15.16
CA ARG A 69 23.81 13.07 -14.24
C ARG A 69 23.09 12.94 -12.88
N LYS A 70 23.87 12.94 -11.79
CA LYS A 70 23.38 12.80 -10.39
C LYS A 70 22.57 11.50 -10.11
N ALA A 71 22.79 10.46 -10.90
CA ALA A 71 22.02 9.20 -10.81
C ALA A 71 22.01 8.59 -9.40
N ALA A 72 23.15 8.55 -8.71
CA ALA A 72 23.24 7.93 -7.38
C ALA A 72 22.37 8.62 -6.31
N VAL A 73 22.25 9.94 -6.34
CA VAL A 73 21.43 10.71 -5.39
C VAL A 73 19.96 10.53 -5.71
N SER A 74 19.60 10.61 -6.99
CA SER A 74 18.22 10.39 -7.43
C SER A 74 17.74 8.97 -7.14
N LEU A 75 18.61 7.95 -7.33
CA LEU A 75 18.30 6.56 -6.97
C LEU A 75 17.98 6.40 -5.48
N LYS A 76 18.81 6.98 -4.60
CA LYS A 76 18.58 6.94 -3.15
C LYS A 76 17.26 7.63 -2.78
N GLY A 77 17.04 8.83 -3.29
CA GLY A 77 15.83 9.60 -3.04
C GLY A 77 14.57 8.87 -3.50
N ARG A 78 14.56 8.31 -4.71
CA ARG A 78 13.43 7.56 -5.25
C ARG A 78 13.16 6.27 -4.49
N SER A 79 14.20 5.54 -4.11
CA SER A 79 14.04 4.32 -3.30
C SER A 79 13.46 4.64 -1.94
N PHE A 80 13.91 5.72 -1.29
CA PHE A 80 13.39 6.13 0.01
C PHE A 80 11.98 6.74 -0.11
N TYR A 81 11.70 7.49 -1.16
CA TYR A 81 10.36 7.98 -1.46
C TYR A 81 9.34 6.83 -1.56
N LEU A 82 9.69 5.72 -2.24
CA LEU A 82 8.82 4.55 -2.31
C LEU A 82 8.58 3.90 -0.95
N GLN A 83 9.58 3.92 -0.06
CA GLN A 83 9.39 3.46 1.32
C GLN A 83 8.40 4.37 2.06
N LEU A 84 8.58 5.69 1.98
CA LEU A 84 7.67 6.66 2.59
C LEU A 84 6.25 6.56 2.01
N LEU A 85 6.11 6.30 0.70
CA LEU A 85 4.83 6.09 0.05
C LEU A 85 4.08 4.91 0.68
N ILE A 86 4.75 3.75 0.82
CA ILE A 86 4.16 2.56 1.45
C ILE A 86 3.80 2.83 2.91
N ASP A 87 4.68 3.48 3.66
CA ASP A 87 4.43 3.81 5.07
C ASP A 87 3.22 4.77 5.19
N SER A 88 3.09 5.75 4.29
CA SER A 88 1.95 6.65 4.22
C SER A 88 0.64 5.91 3.89
N VAL A 89 0.67 5.00 2.92
CA VAL A 89 -0.48 4.16 2.57
C VAL A 89 -0.93 3.33 3.78
N ILE A 90 0.00 2.65 4.45
CA ILE A 90 -0.29 1.86 5.65
C ILE A 90 -0.87 2.74 6.74
N GLN A 91 -0.29 3.91 7.01
CA GLN A 91 -0.80 4.85 8.01
C GLN A 91 -2.22 5.32 7.70
N ARG A 92 -2.52 5.63 6.45
CA ARG A 92 -3.88 6.03 6.04
C ARG A 92 -4.89 4.89 6.18
N ILE A 93 -4.48 3.63 5.96
CA ILE A 93 -5.33 2.46 6.19
C ILE A 93 -5.63 2.30 7.68
N ILE A 94 -4.60 2.27 8.54
CA ILE A 94 -4.79 2.02 9.96
C ILE A 94 -5.53 3.15 10.70
N THR A 95 -5.40 4.39 10.22
CA THR A 95 -6.07 5.57 10.82
C THR A 95 -7.43 5.88 10.19
N HIS A 96 -7.88 5.09 9.23
CA HIS A 96 -9.21 5.30 8.63
C HIS A 96 -10.30 5.03 9.67
N PRO A 97 -11.30 5.93 9.85
CA PRO A 97 -12.31 5.82 10.93
C PRO A 97 -13.09 4.50 10.93
N ASP A 98 -13.33 3.92 9.76
CA ASP A 98 -14.07 2.65 9.62
C ASP A 98 -13.19 1.41 9.74
N ILE A 99 -11.85 1.57 9.77
CA ILE A 99 -10.88 0.48 9.96
C ILE A 99 -10.37 0.50 11.39
N ASP A 100 -9.91 1.67 11.87
CA ASP A 100 -9.49 1.96 13.25
C ASP A 100 -8.65 0.83 13.86
N CYS A 101 -7.53 0.53 13.22
CA CYS A 101 -6.63 -0.52 13.66
C CYS A 101 -5.25 0.03 14.04
N THR A 102 -4.32 -0.84 14.40
CA THR A 102 -2.97 -0.46 14.83
C THR A 102 -1.91 -1.00 13.89
N ILE A 103 -0.67 -0.54 14.05
CA ILE A 103 0.48 -1.07 13.32
C ILE A 103 0.71 -2.59 13.58
N GLY A 104 0.12 -3.12 14.65
CA GLY A 104 0.15 -4.55 14.96
C GLY A 104 -0.45 -5.43 13.86
N GLN A 105 -1.43 -4.92 13.11
CA GLN A 105 -2.07 -5.63 12.00
C GLN A 105 -1.19 -5.74 10.75
N VAL A 106 -0.08 -4.99 10.66
CA VAL A 106 0.85 -5.09 9.53
C VAL A 106 1.71 -6.34 9.69
N VAL A 107 1.45 -7.36 8.88
CA VAL A 107 2.19 -8.62 8.92
C VAL A 107 3.52 -8.52 8.17
N TYR A 108 3.52 -7.78 7.06
CA TYR A 108 4.69 -7.61 6.21
C TYR A 108 4.64 -6.27 5.49
N SER A 109 5.80 -5.60 5.41
CA SER A 109 5.97 -4.39 4.58
C SER A 109 7.41 -4.35 4.09
N SER A 110 7.62 -4.56 2.80
CA SER A 110 8.93 -4.42 2.15
C SER A 110 8.82 -4.46 0.63
N GLY A 111 9.77 -3.81 -0.06
CA GLY A 111 9.92 -3.93 -1.52
C GLY A 111 8.73 -3.45 -2.35
N GLY A 112 7.98 -2.49 -1.84
CA GLY A 112 6.78 -1.98 -2.50
C GLY A 112 5.53 -2.83 -2.26
N LYS A 113 5.60 -3.80 -1.36
CA LYS A 113 4.49 -4.67 -0.97
C LYS A 113 4.21 -4.58 0.52
N PHE A 114 2.94 -4.73 0.88
CA PHE A 114 2.54 -4.91 2.27
C PHE A 114 1.40 -5.92 2.38
N TYR A 115 1.28 -6.51 3.56
CA TYR A 115 0.17 -7.39 3.92
C TYR A 115 -0.32 -7.06 5.33
N MET A 116 -1.65 -7.02 5.50
CA MET A 116 -2.29 -6.66 6.76
C MET A 116 -3.42 -7.63 7.09
N LEU A 117 -3.64 -7.87 8.37
CA LEU A 117 -4.82 -8.56 8.89
C LEU A 117 -5.85 -7.50 9.32
N LEU A 118 -7.05 -7.55 8.76
CA LEU A 118 -8.13 -6.62 9.09
C LEU A 118 -9.43 -7.38 9.38
N PRO A 119 -10.36 -6.82 10.16
CA PRO A 119 -11.66 -7.45 10.42
C PRO A 119 -12.50 -7.44 9.14
N ASN A 120 -13.20 -8.55 8.87
CA ASN A 120 -14.05 -8.71 7.69
C ASN A 120 -15.43 -8.09 7.89
N THR A 121 -15.50 -6.83 8.25
CA THR A 121 -16.76 -6.08 8.35
C THR A 121 -17.10 -5.39 7.03
N GLU A 122 -18.38 -5.02 6.85
CA GLU A 122 -18.80 -4.29 5.66
C GLU A 122 -18.14 -2.90 5.57
N LYS A 123 -18.03 -2.23 6.73
CA LYS A 123 -17.37 -0.91 6.84
C LYS A 123 -15.93 -0.98 6.37
N VAL A 124 -15.16 -1.95 6.85
CA VAL A 124 -13.76 -2.14 6.44
C VAL A 124 -13.63 -2.43 4.94
N ARG A 125 -14.51 -3.27 4.39
CA ARG A 125 -14.47 -3.55 2.94
C ARG A 125 -14.78 -2.31 2.09
N ASN A 126 -15.72 -1.48 2.53
CA ASN A 126 -16.06 -0.24 1.86
C ASN A 126 -14.92 0.79 1.97
N ALA A 127 -14.32 0.93 3.15
CA ALA A 127 -13.16 1.78 3.38
C ALA A 127 -11.95 1.37 2.48
N ILE A 128 -11.68 0.08 2.32
CA ILE A 128 -10.63 -0.41 1.42
C ILE A 128 -10.92 0.00 -0.03
N LYS A 129 -12.17 -0.10 -0.49
CA LYS A 129 -12.54 0.32 -1.85
C LYS A 129 -12.37 1.82 -2.05
N GLU A 130 -12.79 2.62 -1.09
CA GLU A 130 -12.65 4.08 -1.10
C GLU A 130 -11.18 4.49 -1.13
N LEU A 131 -10.37 3.94 -0.22
CA LEU A 131 -8.93 4.19 -0.17
C LEU A 131 -8.23 3.77 -1.46
N ASN A 132 -8.60 2.63 -2.04
CA ASN A 132 -8.01 2.18 -3.30
C ASN A 132 -8.28 3.16 -4.44
N ALA A 133 -9.52 3.66 -4.57
CA ALA A 133 -9.88 4.66 -5.57
C ALA A 133 -9.16 6.00 -5.33
N THR A 134 -9.02 6.40 -4.08
CA THR A 134 -8.30 7.63 -3.69
C THR A 134 -6.82 7.52 -4.03
N PHE A 135 -6.16 6.42 -3.66
CA PHE A 135 -4.75 6.21 -3.98
C PHE A 135 -4.50 6.09 -5.49
N GLU A 136 -5.42 5.44 -6.22
CA GLU A 136 -5.32 5.34 -7.68
C GLU A 136 -5.31 6.74 -8.33
N LYS A 137 -6.19 7.62 -7.88
CA LYS A 137 -6.27 9.00 -8.36
C LYS A 137 -5.03 9.82 -7.97
N GLU A 138 -4.65 9.81 -6.69
CA GLU A 138 -3.50 10.58 -6.21
C GLU A 138 -2.19 10.17 -6.91
N LEU A 139 -1.97 8.85 -7.09
CA LEU A 139 -0.80 8.36 -7.81
C LEU A 139 -0.84 8.67 -9.31
N TRP A 140 -2.03 8.75 -9.91
CA TRP A 140 -2.16 9.22 -11.28
C TRP A 140 -1.78 10.70 -11.39
N ASP A 141 -2.36 11.54 -10.54
CA ASP A 141 -2.14 12.98 -10.57
C ASP A 141 -0.66 13.35 -10.31
N GLU A 142 0.02 12.61 -9.41
CA GLU A 142 1.42 12.87 -9.05
C GLU A 142 2.43 12.22 -10.01
N HIS A 143 2.15 11.01 -10.49
CA HIS A 143 3.12 10.20 -11.23
C HIS A 143 2.74 9.91 -12.68
N TYR A 144 1.64 10.46 -13.19
CA TYR A 144 1.20 10.29 -14.58
C TYR A 144 1.21 8.83 -15.05
N GLY A 145 0.73 7.93 -14.18
CA GLY A 145 0.63 6.50 -14.46
C GLY A 145 1.96 5.71 -14.38
N GLN A 146 3.05 6.32 -13.94
CA GLN A 146 4.31 5.60 -13.72
C GLN A 146 4.25 4.64 -12.55
N LEU A 147 3.57 5.04 -11.48
CA LEU A 147 3.30 4.22 -10.30
C LEU A 147 1.81 3.91 -10.18
N LEU A 148 1.49 2.72 -9.72
CA LEU A 148 0.14 2.29 -9.41
C LEU A 148 0.17 1.40 -8.19
N LEU A 149 -0.65 1.72 -7.19
CA LEU A 149 -0.92 0.83 -6.06
C LEU A 149 -2.09 -0.08 -6.40
N ASN A 150 -1.89 -1.37 -6.29
CA ASN A 150 -2.94 -2.37 -6.37
C ASN A 150 -3.21 -2.91 -4.98
N MET A 151 -4.46 -2.89 -4.53
CA MET A 151 -4.89 -3.50 -3.28
C MET A 151 -6.06 -4.45 -3.52
N ASP A 152 -5.98 -5.63 -2.94
CA ASP A 152 -7.09 -6.59 -2.89
C ASP A 152 -6.95 -7.48 -1.65
N TYR A 153 -8.00 -8.18 -1.29
CA TYR A 153 -8.04 -8.98 -0.09
C TYR A 153 -8.74 -10.33 -0.28
N VAL A 154 -8.47 -11.25 0.65
CA VAL A 154 -9.16 -12.54 0.76
C VAL A 154 -9.71 -12.69 2.16
N PRO A 155 -11.04 -12.86 2.33
CA PRO A 155 -11.64 -13.22 3.61
C PRO A 155 -11.31 -14.66 3.96
N PHE A 156 -10.97 -14.90 5.22
CA PHE A 156 -10.65 -16.24 5.71
C PHE A 156 -11.04 -16.48 7.16
N ALA A 157 -11.08 -17.75 7.53
CA ALA A 157 -11.21 -18.23 8.89
C ALA A 157 -10.10 -19.25 9.20
N PHE A 158 -9.82 -19.40 10.49
CA PHE A 158 -8.95 -20.45 10.98
C PHE A 158 -9.81 -21.49 11.69
N ASP A 159 -9.82 -22.72 11.18
CA ASP A 159 -10.47 -23.84 11.84
C ASP A 159 -9.51 -24.44 12.91
N HIS A 160 -9.84 -24.19 14.17
CA HIS A 160 -9.02 -24.65 15.29
C HIS A 160 -8.98 -26.19 15.43
N ARG A 161 -9.97 -26.92 14.91
CA ARG A 161 -10.05 -28.39 14.99
C ARG A 161 -9.13 -29.04 13.98
N SER A 162 -9.23 -28.62 12.72
CA SER A 162 -8.38 -29.14 11.65
C SER A 162 -7.02 -28.44 11.55
N LYS A 163 -6.83 -27.30 12.25
CA LYS A 163 -5.67 -26.40 12.12
C LYS A 163 -5.44 -25.91 10.69
N ARG A 164 -6.52 -25.68 9.94
CA ARG A 164 -6.52 -25.29 8.53
C ARG A 164 -7.04 -23.89 8.35
N ILE A 165 -6.70 -23.31 7.22
CA ILE A 165 -7.22 -22.02 6.78
C ILE A 165 -8.37 -22.27 5.80
N ILE A 166 -9.50 -21.59 6.01
CA ILE A 166 -10.70 -21.70 5.19
C ILE A 166 -10.92 -20.36 4.49
N PHE A 167 -10.92 -20.35 3.17
CA PHE A 167 -11.23 -19.19 2.33
C PHE A 167 -11.99 -19.63 1.10
N GLU A 168 -12.49 -18.71 0.27
CA GLU A 168 -13.22 -19.04 -0.95
C GLU A 168 -12.30 -19.77 -1.95
N GLY A 169 -12.74 -20.92 -2.45
CA GLY A 169 -11.94 -21.77 -3.32
C GLY A 169 -10.88 -22.62 -2.60
N SER A 170 -10.84 -22.60 -1.24
CA SER A 170 -9.94 -23.47 -0.50
C SER A 170 -10.40 -24.93 -0.54
N GLU A 171 -9.45 -25.84 -0.77
CA GLU A 171 -9.67 -27.28 -0.70
C GLU A 171 -9.44 -27.80 0.72
N GLN A 172 -9.85 -29.06 0.96
CA GLN A 172 -9.49 -29.72 2.22
C GLN A 172 -7.97 -29.84 2.34
N GLY A 173 -7.37 -29.09 3.26
CA GLY A 173 -5.93 -29.11 3.48
C GLY A 173 -5.22 -27.79 3.19
N SER A 174 -5.95 -26.77 2.76
CA SER A 174 -5.35 -25.44 2.52
C SER A 174 -4.59 -24.90 3.72
N CYS A 175 -3.44 -24.36 3.46
CA CYS A 175 -2.54 -23.75 4.44
C CYS A 175 -2.44 -22.23 4.27
N ILE A 176 -1.71 -21.57 5.15
CA ILE A 176 -1.49 -20.12 5.06
C ILE A 176 -0.81 -19.72 3.73
N GLY A 177 0.05 -20.58 3.18
CA GLY A 177 0.70 -20.34 1.89
C GLY A 177 -0.28 -20.26 0.73
N ASP A 178 -1.34 -21.07 0.75
CA ASP A 178 -2.39 -21.03 -0.28
C ASP A 178 -3.21 -19.74 -0.19
N LEU A 179 -3.47 -19.24 1.02
CA LEU A 179 -4.11 -17.94 1.23
C LEU A 179 -3.24 -16.79 0.67
N TRP A 180 -1.93 -16.81 0.95
CA TRP A 180 -0.99 -15.82 0.40
C TRP A 180 -0.95 -15.86 -1.12
N LYS A 181 -0.93 -17.06 -1.69
CA LYS A 181 -0.99 -17.25 -3.14
C LYS A 181 -2.28 -16.66 -3.73
N MET A 182 -3.43 -16.90 -3.10
CA MET A 182 -4.71 -16.37 -3.56
C MET A 182 -4.70 -14.82 -3.56
N VAL A 183 -4.16 -14.18 -2.52
CA VAL A 183 -4.01 -12.72 -2.50
C VAL A 183 -3.07 -12.25 -3.60
N ALA A 184 -1.94 -12.93 -3.82
CA ALA A 184 -0.99 -12.58 -4.88
C ALA A 184 -1.60 -12.73 -6.28
N ASP A 185 -2.41 -13.75 -6.52
CA ASP A 185 -3.13 -13.95 -7.77
C ASP A 185 -4.15 -12.84 -8.03
N LYS A 186 -4.90 -12.41 -6.99
CA LYS A 186 -5.80 -11.26 -7.06
C LYS A 186 -5.06 -9.96 -7.38
N LEU A 187 -3.95 -9.68 -6.68
CA LEU A 187 -3.13 -8.50 -6.97
C LEU A 187 -2.58 -8.52 -8.41
N THR A 188 -2.24 -9.70 -8.93
CA THR A 188 -1.82 -9.86 -10.31
C THR A 188 -2.97 -9.56 -11.28
N SER A 189 -4.18 -10.01 -10.97
CA SER A 189 -5.37 -9.66 -11.74
C SER A 189 -5.64 -8.16 -11.74
N CYS A 190 -5.50 -7.48 -10.59
CA CYS A 190 -5.63 -6.01 -10.51
C CYS A 190 -4.64 -5.30 -11.44
N LYS A 191 -3.40 -5.79 -11.55
CA LYS A 191 -2.39 -5.23 -12.48
C LYS A 191 -2.80 -5.28 -13.94
N ASN A 192 -3.62 -6.24 -14.33
CA ASN A 192 -4.14 -6.36 -15.70
C ASN A 192 -5.29 -5.38 -16.00
N HIS A 193 -5.86 -4.75 -14.96
CA HIS A 193 -6.98 -3.81 -15.05
C HIS A 193 -6.58 -2.42 -14.53
N ARG A 194 -5.40 -1.95 -14.95
CA ARG A 194 -4.84 -0.66 -14.52
C ARG A 194 -5.81 0.49 -14.73
N PHE A 195 -5.91 1.37 -13.74
CA PHE A 195 -6.68 2.61 -13.78
C PHE A 195 -8.15 2.41 -14.15
N LYS A 196 -8.73 1.23 -13.87
CA LYS A 196 -10.10 0.91 -14.26
C LYS A 196 -11.11 1.89 -13.66
N SER A 197 -10.96 2.28 -12.41
CA SER A 197 -11.87 3.22 -11.75
C SER A 197 -11.74 4.63 -12.32
N LEU A 198 -10.54 5.07 -12.63
CA LEU A 198 -10.29 6.35 -13.29
C LEU A 198 -10.83 6.37 -14.71
N LEU A 199 -10.58 5.31 -15.49
CA LEU A 199 -11.08 5.19 -16.86
C LEU A 199 -12.61 5.25 -16.94
N VAL A 200 -13.30 4.62 -15.99
CA VAL A 200 -14.78 4.61 -15.97
C VAL A 200 -15.34 5.98 -15.58
N ASN A 201 -14.69 6.68 -14.64
CA ASN A 201 -15.25 7.89 -14.03
C ASN A 201 -14.64 9.19 -14.56
N ASN A 202 -13.51 9.14 -15.26
CA ASN A 202 -12.72 10.32 -15.59
C ASN A 202 -12.00 10.21 -16.95
N PHE A 203 -12.57 9.44 -17.87
CA PHE A 203 -11.97 9.14 -19.18
C PHE A 203 -11.55 10.40 -19.94
N ASP A 204 -12.47 11.36 -20.05
CA ASP A 204 -12.24 12.58 -20.82
C ASP A 204 -11.06 13.38 -20.26
N ASN A 205 -10.98 13.55 -18.94
CA ASN A 205 -9.87 14.27 -18.29
C ASN A 205 -8.52 13.53 -18.41
N MET A 206 -8.53 12.21 -18.53
CA MET A 206 -7.29 11.44 -18.69
C MET A 206 -6.69 11.54 -20.10
N PHE A 207 -7.54 11.70 -21.10
CA PHE A 207 -7.14 11.68 -22.51
C PHE A 207 -7.38 13.02 -23.24
N GLU A 208 -7.93 14.01 -22.55
CA GLU A 208 -8.06 15.35 -23.11
C GLU A 208 -6.67 15.95 -23.35
N PRO A 209 -6.41 16.45 -24.58
CA PRO A 209 -5.14 17.11 -24.87
C PRO A 209 -4.96 18.30 -23.92
N GLN A 210 -3.91 18.27 -23.12
CA GLN A 210 -3.57 19.40 -22.27
C GLN A 210 -2.86 20.47 -23.12
N GLU A 211 -3.26 21.72 -22.99
CA GLU A 211 -2.56 22.83 -23.59
C GLU A 211 -1.18 22.93 -22.93
N ILE A 212 -0.14 22.74 -23.73
CA ILE A 212 1.27 22.93 -23.29
C ILE A 212 1.44 24.45 -23.13
N ALA A 213 1.70 24.91 -21.91
CA ALA A 213 2.04 26.30 -21.69
C ALA A 213 3.37 26.63 -22.38
N LEU A 214 3.47 27.84 -22.96
CA LEU A 214 4.67 28.30 -23.70
C LEU A 214 6.00 28.18 -22.90
N ASN A 215 5.92 27.98 -21.59
CA ASN A 215 7.05 27.84 -20.69
C ASN A 215 7.24 26.41 -20.14
N ASP A 216 6.49 25.42 -20.60
CA ASP A 216 6.65 24.05 -20.20
C ASP A 216 7.87 23.42 -20.88
N ASN A 217 8.65 22.71 -20.10
CA ASN A 217 9.84 22.01 -20.56
C ASN A 217 9.65 20.49 -20.41
N VAL A 218 10.43 19.74 -21.17
CA VAL A 218 10.53 18.29 -20.98
C VAL A 218 11.44 18.00 -19.80
N CYS A 219 10.93 17.24 -18.83
CA CYS A 219 11.72 16.81 -17.70
C CYS A 219 12.89 15.95 -18.17
N ALA A 220 14.11 16.39 -17.89
CA ALA A 220 15.35 15.70 -18.32
C ALA A 220 15.52 14.29 -17.70
N VAL A 221 14.73 13.97 -16.66
CA VAL A 221 14.79 12.68 -15.96
C VAL A 221 13.67 11.74 -16.42
N THR A 222 12.44 12.23 -16.51
CA THR A 222 11.27 11.37 -16.80
C THR A 222 10.84 11.41 -18.26
N GLY A 223 11.26 12.43 -19.02
CA GLY A 223 10.78 12.67 -20.37
C GLY A 223 9.33 13.17 -20.45
N ILE A 224 8.71 13.53 -19.33
CA ILE A 224 7.36 14.08 -19.26
C ILE A 224 7.43 15.59 -19.48
N GLU A 225 6.55 16.11 -20.30
CA GLU A 225 6.33 17.55 -20.49
C GLU A 225 5.56 18.11 -19.31
N GLY A 226 5.91 19.33 -18.87
CA GLY A 226 5.23 20.00 -17.79
C GLY A 226 6.04 21.15 -17.20
N LYS A 227 5.52 21.71 -16.11
CA LYS A 227 6.19 22.79 -15.38
C LYS A 227 7.46 22.25 -14.71
N CYS A 228 8.59 22.43 -15.41
CA CYS A 228 9.89 22.03 -14.92
C CYS A 228 10.59 23.19 -14.18
N VAL A 229 11.32 22.81 -13.14
CA VAL A 229 12.17 23.70 -12.35
C VAL A 229 13.64 23.32 -12.53
N PRO A 230 14.58 24.25 -12.42
CA PRO A 230 15.99 23.94 -12.51
C PRO A 230 16.45 23.12 -11.29
N ILE A 231 17.18 22.06 -11.52
CA ILE A 231 18.02 21.46 -10.47
C ILE A 231 19.27 22.33 -10.39
N GLU A 232 19.64 22.79 -9.17
CA GLU A 232 20.83 23.60 -8.95
C GLU A 232 22.06 22.97 -9.59
N PRO A 233 22.73 23.69 -10.47
CA PRO A 233 23.88 23.18 -11.21
C PRO A 233 25.14 23.26 -10.36
N SER A 234 26.08 22.37 -10.65
CA SER A 234 27.47 22.53 -10.21
C SER A 234 28.20 23.68 -10.96
N ASN A 235 27.66 24.17 -12.09
CA ASN A 235 28.19 25.29 -12.90
C ASN A 235 27.01 26.02 -13.58
N GLU A 236 27.11 27.37 -13.72
CA GLU A 236 26.07 28.24 -14.25
C GLU A 236 25.58 27.93 -15.68
N ASP A 237 26.40 27.27 -16.50
CA ASP A 237 26.09 26.97 -17.90
C ASP A 237 25.29 25.69 -18.13
N ASP A 238 24.95 24.93 -17.10
CA ASP A 238 24.38 23.58 -17.24
C ASP A 238 23.05 23.42 -16.47
N LYS A 239 22.07 24.26 -16.76
CA LYS A 239 20.72 24.18 -16.15
C LYS A 239 19.96 22.97 -16.67
N THR A 240 19.81 21.95 -15.83
CA THR A 240 18.93 20.81 -16.10
C THR A 240 17.55 21.06 -15.52
N PHE A 241 16.52 21.03 -16.36
CA PHE A 241 15.14 21.23 -15.95
C PHE A 241 14.46 19.89 -15.64
N VAL A 242 13.75 19.81 -14.52
CA VAL A 242 13.05 18.61 -14.07
C VAL A 242 11.70 18.98 -13.43
N LEU A 243 10.77 18.04 -13.41
CA LEU A 243 9.52 18.23 -12.66
C LEU A 243 9.83 18.50 -11.17
N GLU A 244 8.95 19.25 -10.51
CA GLU A 244 9.08 19.60 -9.09
C GLU A 244 9.25 18.35 -8.22
N SER A 245 8.42 17.32 -8.41
CA SER A 245 8.51 16.04 -7.70
C SER A 245 9.87 15.34 -7.88
N VAL A 246 10.47 15.45 -9.05
CA VAL A 246 11.81 14.90 -9.30
C VAL A 246 12.89 15.70 -8.55
N ARG A 247 12.74 17.02 -8.48
CA ARG A 247 13.61 17.88 -7.67
C ARG A 247 13.53 17.51 -6.19
N GLU A 248 12.33 17.36 -5.65
CA GLU A 248 12.09 16.97 -4.25
C GLU A 248 12.71 15.60 -3.93
N GLN A 249 12.58 14.62 -4.82
CA GLN A 249 13.23 13.32 -4.69
C GLN A 249 14.76 13.44 -4.64
N ALA A 250 15.35 14.33 -5.44
CA ALA A 250 16.79 14.58 -5.42
C ALA A 250 17.23 15.29 -4.12
N VAL A 251 16.46 16.26 -3.64
CA VAL A 251 16.67 16.91 -2.34
C VAL A 251 16.62 15.89 -1.21
N LEU A 252 15.60 15.04 -1.21
CA LEU A 252 15.45 13.94 -0.25
C LEU A 252 16.69 13.01 -0.28
N GLY A 253 17.14 12.59 -1.46
CA GLY A 253 18.32 11.74 -1.62
C GLY A 253 19.63 12.38 -1.08
N ASN A 254 19.75 13.71 -1.15
CA ASN A 254 20.86 14.45 -0.53
C ASN A 254 20.72 14.52 0.99
N ALA A 255 19.51 14.81 1.49
CA ALA A 255 19.24 14.90 2.92
C ALA A 255 19.55 13.59 3.66
N LEU A 256 19.31 12.43 3.02
CA LEU A 256 19.61 11.10 3.59
C LEU A 256 21.08 10.89 3.99
N LYS A 257 22.00 11.71 3.52
CA LYS A 257 23.43 11.58 3.88
C LYS A 257 23.74 12.08 5.29
N GLY A 258 22.95 12.99 5.84
CA GLY A 258 23.16 13.62 7.13
C GLY A 258 21.92 13.57 8.03
N MET A 259 20.96 12.69 7.72
CA MET A 259 19.72 12.59 8.47
C MET A 259 19.92 11.65 9.68
N ASP A 260 19.71 12.18 10.89
CA ASP A 260 19.73 11.41 12.12
C ASP A 260 18.32 10.96 12.54
N PHE A 261 17.28 11.73 12.13
CA PHE A 261 15.90 11.49 12.54
C PHE A 261 14.93 11.68 11.38
N LEU A 262 13.86 10.88 11.36
CA LEU A 262 12.67 11.06 10.55
C LEU A 262 11.49 11.35 11.48
N LEU A 263 10.87 12.52 11.33
CA LEU A 263 9.67 12.90 12.07
C LEU A 263 8.46 12.79 11.15
N THR A 264 7.44 12.08 11.62
CA THR A 264 6.12 12.02 10.97
C THR A 264 5.11 12.75 11.86
N TYR A 265 4.31 13.62 11.28
CA TYR A 265 3.25 14.36 11.98
C TYR A 265 1.99 14.41 11.12
N LYS A 266 0.83 14.53 11.77
CA LYS A 266 -0.43 14.80 11.07
C LYS A 266 -0.48 16.25 10.65
N GLU A 267 -1.06 16.52 9.49
CA GLU A 267 -1.32 17.87 9.03
C GLU A 267 -2.24 18.57 10.04
N GLY A 268 -1.77 19.66 10.65
CA GLY A 268 -2.43 20.36 11.75
C GLY A 268 -1.70 20.33 13.10
N ASP A 269 -0.78 19.41 13.32
CA ASP A 269 0.03 19.31 14.55
C ASP A 269 1.28 20.22 14.55
N LYS A 270 1.32 21.22 13.68
CA LYS A 270 2.38 22.25 13.69
C LYS A 270 2.12 23.23 14.84
N SER A 271 2.60 22.91 16.02
CA SER A 271 2.78 23.86 17.12
C SER A 271 4.24 24.16 17.34
#